data_baf35d973332e46e986dc395c7705f0e
#
_entry.id   baf35d973332e46e986dc395c7705f0e
#
_cell.length_a   1.000
_cell.length_b   1.000
_cell.length_c   1.000
_cell.angle_alpha   90.00
_cell.angle_beta   90.00
_cell.angle_gamma   90.00
#
_symmetry.space_group_name_H-M   'P 1'
#
loop_
_entity.id
_entity.type
_entity.pdbx_description
1 polymer ?
#
loop_
_entity_poly.entity_id
_entity_poly.type
_entity_poly.pdbx_seq_one_letter_code
_entity_poly.pdbx_strand_id
1 'polypeptide(L)' 'MSTDRFTSRLSQTDDYKRDMLIKKIEHAVEHMTLAELEAVSYDMFTKGYIEDL' A
#
# COMPACT_ATOMS: atom_id res chain seq x y z
N MET A 1 10.67 0.37 -19.51
CA MET A 1 10.99 0.24 -19.25
C MET A 1 11.90 -0.06 -19.23
N SER A 2 12.14 -0.15 -19.06
CA SER A 2 12.69 -0.50 -18.95
C SER A 2 13.57 -0.88 -18.92
N THR A 3 14.23 -0.84 -18.97
CA THR A 3 14.84 -1.40 -18.96
C THR A 3 15.32 -2.27 -18.22
N ASP A 4 15.98 -2.92 -18.55
CA ASP A 4 15.63 -4.01 -18.03
C ASP A 4 16.56 -4.56 -17.08
N ARG A 5 17.83 -4.64 -17.28
CA ARG A 5 18.70 -5.11 -16.36
C ARG A 5 18.87 -4.20 -15.28
N PHE A 6 18.96 -2.96 -15.54
CA PHE A 6 18.98 -1.94 -14.57
C PHE A 6 17.69 -1.95 -13.81
N THR A 7 16.63 -2.20 -14.51
CA THR A 7 15.33 -2.28 -13.93
C THR A 7 15.22 -3.42 -12.93
N SER A 8 15.87 -4.49 -13.18
CA SER A 8 15.84 -5.62 -12.31
C SER A 8 16.42 -5.31 -10.94
N ARG A 9 17.53 -4.56 -10.89
CA ARG A 9 18.06 -4.16 -9.66
C ARG A 9 17.16 -3.22 -8.95
N LEU A 10 16.62 -2.27 -9.65
CA LEU A 10 15.69 -1.34 -9.05
C LEU A 10 14.44 -2.04 -8.57
N SER A 11 14.03 -3.05 -9.29
CA SER A 11 12.86 -3.81 -8.93
C SER A 11 13.01 -4.51 -7.62
N GLN A 12 14.15 -5.06 -7.34
CA GLN A 12 14.40 -5.69 -6.07
C GLN A 12 14.32 -4.70 -4.93
N THR A 13 14.88 -3.52 -5.13
CA THR A 13 14.82 -2.46 -4.14
C THR A 13 13.41 -1.99 -3.94
N ASP A 14 12.68 -1.84 -5.02
CA ASP A 14 11.30 -1.40 -4.98
C ASP A 14 10.43 -2.43 -4.28
N ASP A 15 10.67 -3.71 -4.53
CA ASP A 15 9.91 -4.76 -3.90
C ASP A 15 10.13 -4.78 -2.40
N TYR A 16 11.35 -4.53 -1.98
CA TYR A 16 11.65 -4.47 -0.57
C TYR A 16 10.95 -3.28 0.08
N LYS A 17 11.02 -2.13 -0.54
CA LYS A 17 10.36 -0.94 -0.03
C LYS A 17 8.84 -1.12 -0.01
N ARG A 18 8.32 -1.73 -1.05
CA ARG A 18 6.90 -1.98 -1.16
C ARG A 18 6.44 -2.87 -0.02
N ASP A 19 7.17 -3.94 0.22
CA ASP A 19 6.84 -4.87 1.28
C ASP A 19 6.88 -4.18 2.65
N MET A 20 7.87 -3.35 2.88
CA MET A 20 7.98 -2.62 4.12
C MET A 20 6.80 -1.68 4.33
N LEU A 21 6.39 -1.00 3.26
CA LEU A 21 5.27 -0.08 3.34
C LEU A 21 3.96 -0.81 3.59
N ILE A 22 3.77 -1.93 2.94
CA ILE A 22 2.58 -2.74 3.15
C ILE A 22 2.50 -3.17 4.61
N LYS A 23 3.59 -3.62 5.15
CA LYS A 23 3.62 -4.06 6.54
C LYS A 23 3.37 -2.93 7.52
N LYS A 24 3.89 -1.76 7.22
CA LYS A 24 3.64 -0.60 8.06
C LYS A 24 2.18 -0.22 8.06
N ILE A 25 1.58 -0.25 6.88
CA ILE A 25 0.17 0.10 6.74
C ILE A 25 -0.71 -0.96 7.42
N GLU A 26 -0.38 -2.23 7.21
CA GLU A 26 -1.12 -3.30 7.88
C GLU A 26 -1.07 -3.16 9.39
N HIS A 27 0.11 -2.86 9.90
CA HIS A 27 0.26 -2.71 11.33
C HIS A 27 -0.56 -1.52 11.82
N ALA A 28 -0.54 -0.44 11.08
CA ALA A 28 -1.29 0.75 11.46
C ALA A 28 -2.80 0.49 11.49
N VAL A 29 -3.32 -0.15 10.44
CA VAL A 29 -4.76 -0.39 10.37
C VAL A 29 -5.22 -1.38 11.43
N GLU A 30 -4.37 -2.31 11.82
CA GLU A 30 -4.72 -3.27 12.86
C GLU A 30 -4.97 -2.59 14.21
N HIS A 31 -4.38 -1.43 14.42
CA HIS A 31 -4.51 -0.71 15.66
C HIS A 31 -5.51 0.43 15.60
N MET A 32 -6.20 0.56 14.49
CA MET A 32 -7.19 1.61 14.34
C MET A 32 -8.54 1.21 14.93
N THR A 33 -9.26 2.19 15.41
CA THR A 33 -10.64 1.96 15.85
C THR A 33 -11.53 1.74 14.64
N LEU A 34 -12.73 1.27 14.87
CA LEU A 34 -13.68 1.08 13.78
C LEU A 34 -13.93 2.40 13.04
N ALA A 35 -14.09 3.48 13.79
CA ALA A 35 -14.34 4.78 13.16
C ALA A 35 -13.18 5.19 12.28
N GLU A 36 -11.97 4.96 12.73
CA GLU A 36 -10.79 5.27 11.94
C GLU A 36 -10.71 4.41 10.69
N LEU A 37 -11.02 3.12 10.83
CA LEU A 37 -11.02 2.23 9.69
C LEU A 37 -12.07 2.62 8.66
N GLU A 38 -13.22 3.06 9.13
CA GLU A 38 -14.27 3.51 8.23
C GLU A 38 -13.81 4.73 7.44
N ALA A 39 -13.15 5.66 8.12
CA ALA A 39 -12.66 6.86 7.46
C ALA A 39 -11.59 6.52 6.42
N VAL A 40 -10.67 5.62 6.76
CA VAL A 40 -9.62 5.20 5.84
C VAL A 40 -10.23 4.47 4.65
N SER A 41 -11.19 3.61 4.90
CA SER A 41 -11.85 2.86 3.83
C SER A 41 -12.57 3.79 2.86
N TYR A 42 -13.23 4.78 3.40
CA TYR A 42 -13.95 5.73 2.56
C TYR A 42 -12.95 6.52 1.70
N ASP A 43 -11.85 6.93 2.29
CA ASP A 43 -10.81 7.65 1.57
C ASP A 43 -10.24 6.79 0.43
N MET A 44 -9.97 5.54 0.71
CA MET A 44 -9.46 4.62 -0.29
C MET A 44 -10.48 4.38 -1.40
N PHE A 45 -11.75 4.32 -1.02
CA PHE A 45 -12.81 4.14 -1.99
C PHE A 45 -12.88 5.34 -2.93
N THR A 46 -12.81 6.55 -2.38
CA THR A 46 -12.89 7.75 -3.22
C THR A 46 -11.68 7.88 -4.13
N LYS A 47 -10.56 7.32 -3.73
CA LYS A 47 -9.35 7.33 -4.56
C LYS A 47 -9.27 6.16 -5.51
N GLY A 48 -10.23 5.26 -5.45
CA GLY A 48 -10.26 4.12 -6.35
C GLY A 48 -9.40 2.96 -5.94
N TYR A 49 -8.92 2.94 -4.69
CA TYR A 49 -8.08 1.85 -4.22
C TYR A 49 -8.90 0.62 -3.84
N ILE A 50 -10.13 0.82 -3.41
CA ILE A 50 -11.04 -0.31 -3.15
C ILE A 50 -12.34 -0.02 -3.89
N GLU A 51 -13.04 -1.08 -4.25
CA GLU A 51 -14.19 -0.96 -5.14
C GLU A 51 -15.51 -0.78 -4.43
N ASP A 52 -15.59 -1.20 -3.20
CA ASP A 52 -16.80 -0.98 -2.45
C ASP A 52 -16.46 -0.84 -0.98
N LEU A 53 -17.38 -0.32 -0.23
CA LEU A 53 -17.22 -0.18 1.19
C LEU A 53 -17.93 -1.32 1.91
#